data_734096c218e743768ea30280f2eb0a04
#
_entry.id   734096c218e743768ea30280f2eb0a04
#
_cell.length_a   1.000
_cell.length_b   1.000
_cell.length_c   1.000
_cell.angle_alpha   90.00
_cell.angle_beta   90.00
_cell.angle_gamma   90.00
#
_symmetry.space_group_name_H-M   'P 1'
#
loop_
_entity.id
_entity.type
_entity.pdbx_description
1 polymer ?
#
loop_
_entity_poly.entity_id
_entity_poly.type
_entity_poly.pdbx_seq_one_letter_code
_entity_poly.pdbx_strand_id
1 'polypeptide(L)'
;MTHPPKITLSAILVVWLIGLPWMARVSWADWPQILGVDRNGVAKNETIVEKLPEPLPIAWSYPVGQGYAGVAIADETVYLFHRLDDVERLEALGLDTGKRLWKADFPANYAGGINPDGGPRCVPLVDGDRVIVFGAAGVLHAVERKDGKPLWSRDLYDDYRANEGYFGAGSSPLAVEDRILVNVGGRAGAGIVAVSAETGKTLWTATNDTASYSSPTLIELQGKPVAVFVTRLNTVGIRPETGDLVFQFPFGRRGPTVNAATPIRVDGNLFVTSSYQVGGRLFSPAAAEQSIWENDTTLSSQYNTPVAIDGKLFGIHGREDIGEADLRCVDARSGRTLWSEDGFGVANPIAVNGQILFVTNEGELVLVAASADEYREISRVPFSANSTRALPALSNGRLLVRDNQGDTGQLYCIDLRP
;
A
#
# COMPACT_ATOMS: atom_id res chain seq x y z
N MET A 1 -4.48 -36.86 80.83
CA MET A 1 -5.26 -36.84 79.62
C MET A 1 -5.13 -35.40 79.03
N THR A 2 -4.20 -35.23 78.20
CA THR A 2 -3.86 -33.92 77.62
C THR A 2 -4.24 -33.92 76.12
N HIS A 3 -5.14 -33.00 75.72
CA HIS A 3 -5.56 -32.81 74.36
C HIS A 3 -4.49 -32.01 73.55
N PRO A 4 -4.18 -32.38 72.29
CA PRO A 4 -3.27 -31.57 71.42
C PRO A 4 -4.02 -30.42 70.84
N PRO A 5 -3.31 -29.29 70.44
CA PRO A 5 -3.91 -28.12 69.87
C PRO A 5 -4.20 -28.32 68.35
N LYS A 6 -5.34 -27.80 67.89
CA LYS A 6 -5.74 -27.75 66.48
C LYS A 6 -4.97 -26.60 65.76
N ILE A 7 -4.15 -26.95 64.78
CA ILE A 7 -3.52 -26.02 63.89
C ILE A 7 -4.49 -25.74 62.72
N THR A 8 -4.99 -24.53 62.64
CA THR A 8 -5.75 -24.03 61.50
C THR A 8 -4.77 -23.50 60.43
N LEU A 9 -4.63 -24.22 59.29
CA LEU A 9 -3.94 -23.72 58.11
C LEU A 9 -4.86 -22.75 57.35
N SER A 10 -4.50 -21.46 57.34
CA SER A 10 -5.11 -20.48 56.44
C SER A 10 -4.38 -20.54 55.08
N ALA A 11 -5.05 -21.03 54.05
CA ALA A 11 -4.54 -21.00 52.69
C ALA A 11 -4.68 -19.58 52.13
N ILE A 12 -3.57 -18.91 51.87
CA ILE A 12 -3.52 -17.63 51.14
C ILE A 12 -3.56 -17.96 49.66
N LEU A 13 -4.69 -17.65 49.01
CA LEU A 13 -4.86 -17.76 47.56
C LEU A 13 -4.18 -16.54 46.91
N VAL A 14 -2.96 -16.73 46.37
CA VAL A 14 -2.30 -15.71 45.55
C VAL A 14 -2.85 -15.79 44.12
N VAL A 15 -3.77 -14.89 43.81
CA VAL A 15 -4.27 -14.74 42.43
C VAL A 15 -3.21 -13.99 41.60
N TRP A 16 -2.48 -14.71 40.77
CA TRP A 16 -1.66 -14.12 39.73
C TRP A 16 -2.57 -13.53 38.62
N LEU A 17 -2.74 -12.22 38.62
CA LEU A 17 -3.27 -11.51 37.44
C LEU A 17 -2.20 -11.56 36.36
N ILE A 18 -2.30 -12.57 35.49
CA ILE A 18 -1.55 -12.59 34.23
C ILE A 18 -2.16 -11.49 33.38
N GLY A 19 -1.48 -10.34 33.31
CA GLY A 19 -1.78 -9.29 32.33
C GLY A 19 -1.61 -9.88 30.94
N LEU A 20 -2.71 -10.21 30.27
CA LEU A 20 -2.70 -10.50 28.84
C LEU A 20 -2.18 -9.25 28.14
N PRO A 21 -1.19 -9.37 27.26
CA PRO A 21 -0.78 -8.25 26.43
C PRO A 21 -2.01 -7.79 25.63
N TRP A 22 -2.26 -6.51 25.65
CA TRP A 22 -3.28 -5.87 24.84
C TRP A 22 -2.83 -6.03 23.38
N MET A 23 -3.14 -7.15 22.76
CA MET A 23 -3.04 -7.29 21.31
C MET A 23 -4.06 -6.30 20.74
N ALA A 24 -3.56 -5.22 20.15
CA ALA A 24 -4.39 -4.35 19.33
C ALA A 24 -5.13 -5.26 18.35
N ARG A 25 -6.46 -5.35 18.52
CA ARG A 25 -7.29 -6.11 17.58
C ARG A 25 -7.26 -5.32 16.28
N VAL A 26 -6.48 -5.77 15.31
CA VAL A 26 -6.66 -5.31 13.94
C VAL A 26 -8.10 -5.69 13.58
N SER A 27 -8.96 -4.71 13.49
CA SER A 27 -10.30 -4.91 12.96
C SER A 27 -10.12 -5.38 11.52
N TRP A 28 -10.77 -6.49 11.15
CA TRP A 28 -10.64 -7.06 9.79
C TRP A 28 -11.15 -6.14 8.69
N ALA A 29 -11.79 -5.03 9.07
CA ALA A 29 -12.29 -3.97 8.20
C ALA A 29 -11.29 -2.80 8.04
N ASP A 30 -10.12 -2.84 8.67
CA ASP A 30 -9.11 -1.78 8.58
C ASP A 30 -8.35 -1.82 7.25
N TRP A 31 -7.84 -0.65 6.85
CA TRP A 31 -6.96 -0.44 5.69
C TRP A 31 -5.67 0.25 6.13
N PRO A 32 -4.85 -0.38 7.01
CA PRO A 32 -3.81 0.32 7.79
C PRO A 32 -2.57 0.70 7.00
N GLN A 33 -2.50 0.34 5.73
CA GLN A 33 -1.36 0.56 4.85
C GLN A 33 -1.78 0.47 3.38
N ILE A 34 -0.83 0.69 2.49
CA ILE A 34 -1.05 0.58 1.05
C ILE A 34 -1.71 -0.75 0.69
N LEU A 35 -2.78 -0.71 -0.12
CA LEU A 35 -3.52 -1.87 -0.61
C LEU A 35 -4.11 -2.77 0.49
N GLY A 36 -4.37 -2.20 1.68
CA GLY A 36 -5.02 -2.89 2.80
C GLY A 36 -4.10 -3.80 3.61
N VAL A 37 -4.70 -4.61 4.48
CA VAL A 37 -3.98 -5.42 5.49
C VAL A 37 -2.92 -6.31 4.86
N ASP A 38 -3.24 -6.97 3.75
CA ASP A 38 -2.33 -7.91 3.08
C ASP A 38 -1.56 -7.29 1.91
N ARG A 39 -1.66 -5.99 1.67
CA ARG A 39 -1.02 -5.26 0.56
C ARG A 39 -1.35 -5.85 -0.81
N ASN A 40 -2.60 -6.26 -1.02
CA ASN A 40 -3.05 -6.94 -2.24
C ASN A 40 -4.33 -6.37 -2.86
N GLY A 41 -4.86 -5.27 -2.33
CA GLY A 41 -6.08 -4.63 -2.82
C GLY A 41 -7.37 -5.40 -2.52
N VAL A 42 -7.35 -6.39 -1.61
CA VAL A 42 -8.53 -7.17 -1.23
C VAL A 42 -9.07 -6.71 0.10
N ALA A 43 -10.29 -6.20 0.11
CA ALA A 43 -11.02 -5.79 1.30
C ALA A 43 -11.71 -7.03 1.94
N LYS A 44 -11.08 -7.57 2.98
CA LYS A 44 -11.59 -8.75 3.69
C LYS A 44 -12.70 -8.38 4.66
N ASN A 45 -13.76 -9.21 4.71
CA ASN A 45 -14.91 -9.03 5.61
C ASN A 45 -15.64 -7.69 5.43
N GLU A 46 -15.49 -7.08 4.27
CA GLU A 46 -16.21 -5.89 3.85
C GLU A 46 -17.44 -6.27 3.02
N THR A 47 -18.48 -5.47 3.15
CA THR A 47 -19.67 -5.57 2.31
C THR A 47 -20.04 -4.18 1.84
N ILE A 48 -20.27 -4.04 0.55
CA ILE A 48 -20.74 -2.82 -0.08
C ILE A 48 -22.05 -3.08 -0.82
N VAL A 49 -22.71 -2.01 -1.25
CA VAL A 49 -23.90 -2.07 -2.10
C VAL A 49 -23.66 -2.97 -3.33
N GLU A 50 -24.68 -3.70 -3.75
CA GLU A 50 -24.63 -4.56 -4.96
C GLU A 50 -24.53 -3.75 -6.26
N LYS A 51 -24.97 -2.49 -6.24
CA LYS A 51 -24.90 -1.53 -7.34
C LYS A 51 -24.65 -0.13 -6.78
N LEU A 52 -23.77 0.62 -7.41
CA LEU A 52 -23.50 2.00 -7.00
C LEU A 52 -24.75 2.86 -7.13
N PRO A 53 -25.15 3.61 -6.09
CA PRO A 53 -26.25 4.57 -6.17
C PRO A 53 -25.84 5.78 -7.00
N GLU A 54 -26.81 6.38 -7.70
CA GLU A 54 -26.63 7.64 -8.45
C GLU A 54 -27.66 8.67 -7.97
N PRO A 55 -27.21 9.80 -7.39
CA PRO A 55 -25.81 10.18 -7.12
C PRO A 55 -25.15 9.35 -6.01
N LEU A 56 -23.82 9.35 -5.99
CA LEU A 56 -23.04 8.71 -4.92
C LEU A 56 -23.29 9.42 -3.58
N PRO A 57 -23.50 8.67 -2.47
CA PRO A 57 -23.72 9.27 -1.15
C PRO A 57 -22.37 9.70 -0.54
N ILE A 58 -21.97 10.95 -0.79
CA ILE A 58 -20.77 11.55 -0.20
C ILE A 58 -21.11 11.90 1.26
N ALA A 59 -20.54 11.16 2.21
CA ALA A 59 -20.75 11.39 3.64
C ALA A 59 -20.07 12.69 4.10
N TRP A 60 -18.86 12.94 3.61
CA TRP A 60 -18.10 14.17 3.82
C TRP A 60 -17.01 14.33 2.76
N SER A 61 -16.50 15.56 2.62
CA SER A 61 -15.28 15.84 1.86
C SER A 61 -14.31 16.68 2.70
N TYR A 62 -13.02 16.57 2.38
CA TYR A 62 -11.94 17.27 3.09
C TYR A 62 -10.94 17.84 2.09
N PRO A 63 -10.56 19.15 2.20
CA PRO A 63 -9.60 19.74 1.28
C PRO A 63 -8.21 19.16 1.49
N VAL A 64 -7.53 18.86 0.38
CA VAL A 64 -6.16 18.32 0.38
C VAL A 64 -5.24 19.18 -0.48
N GLY A 65 -3.95 19.17 -0.16
CA GLY A 65 -2.90 19.79 -0.97
C GLY A 65 -2.29 18.82 -1.98
N GLN A 66 -1.09 19.11 -2.45
CA GLN A 66 -0.34 18.30 -3.41
C GLN A 66 -0.08 16.87 -2.91
N GLY A 67 0.15 15.95 -3.83
CA GLY A 67 0.54 14.57 -3.60
C GLY A 67 -0.44 13.55 -4.16
N TYR A 68 0.07 12.36 -4.39
CA TYR A 68 -0.69 11.21 -4.88
C TYR A 68 -0.78 10.08 -3.84
N ALA A 69 -0.43 10.37 -2.59
CA ALA A 69 -0.62 9.41 -1.50
C ALA A 69 -2.10 9.11 -1.31
N GLY A 70 -2.45 7.84 -1.25
CA GLY A 70 -3.72 7.38 -0.70
C GLY A 70 -3.75 7.57 0.81
N VAL A 71 -4.86 7.18 1.44
CA VAL A 71 -5.00 7.22 2.90
C VAL A 71 -4.83 5.82 3.51
N ALA A 72 -4.46 5.77 4.80
CA ALA A 72 -4.61 4.59 5.63
C ALA A 72 -5.79 4.78 6.59
N ILE A 73 -6.42 3.66 7.01
CA ILE A 73 -7.55 3.68 7.94
C ILE A 73 -7.30 2.61 9.00
N ALA A 74 -7.39 3.00 10.27
CA ALA A 74 -7.31 2.06 11.39
C ALA A 74 -8.13 2.58 12.57
N ASP A 75 -8.91 1.71 13.23
CA ASP A 75 -9.77 2.03 14.37
C ASP A 75 -10.57 3.32 14.13
N GLU A 76 -11.35 3.38 13.02
CA GLU A 76 -12.21 4.51 12.64
C GLU A 76 -11.48 5.86 12.46
N THR A 77 -10.17 5.81 12.24
CA THR A 77 -9.33 6.99 12.00
C THR A 77 -8.68 6.90 10.62
N VAL A 78 -8.82 7.96 9.84
CA VAL A 78 -8.21 8.14 8.51
C VAL A 78 -6.91 8.90 8.67
N TYR A 79 -5.82 8.39 8.12
CA TYR A 79 -4.50 9.04 8.11
C TYR A 79 -4.21 9.52 6.69
N LEU A 80 -4.17 10.85 6.54
CA LEU A 80 -3.94 11.55 5.27
C LEU A 80 -2.57 12.19 5.28
N PHE A 81 -1.75 11.93 4.25
CA PHE A 81 -0.45 12.56 4.08
C PHE A 81 -0.42 13.35 2.76
N HIS A 82 -0.23 14.67 2.86
CA HIS A 82 -0.28 15.58 1.73
C HIS A 82 0.65 16.78 1.95
N ARG A 83 0.90 17.58 0.91
CA ARG A 83 1.72 18.79 1.02
C ARG A 83 0.85 20.05 0.93
N LEU A 84 1.10 20.96 1.85
CA LEU A 84 0.54 22.31 1.88
C LEU A 84 1.72 23.31 1.91
N ASP A 85 1.91 24.05 0.85
CA ASP A 85 3.01 24.99 0.69
C ASP A 85 4.39 24.33 0.99
N ASP A 86 5.05 24.75 2.06
CA ASP A 86 6.38 24.29 2.45
C ASP A 86 6.36 23.16 3.51
N VAL A 87 5.20 22.52 3.74
CA VAL A 87 5.09 21.44 4.72
C VAL A 87 4.44 20.20 4.10
N GLU A 88 5.00 19.03 4.37
CA GLU A 88 4.30 17.76 4.26
C GLU A 88 3.54 17.52 5.57
N ARG A 89 2.22 17.38 5.48
CA ARG A 89 1.33 17.28 6.62
C ARG A 89 0.72 15.89 6.70
N LEU A 90 0.87 15.26 7.86
CA LEU A 90 0.12 14.07 8.24
C LEU A 90 -1.05 14.51 9.14
N GLU A 91 -2.26 14.14 8.76
CA GLU A 91 -3.48 14.44 9.52
C GLU A 91 -4.21 13.14 9.88
N ALA A 92 -4.77 13.11 11.10
CA ALA A 92 -5.75 12.12 11.50
C ALA A 92 -7.14 12.73 11.45
N LEU A 93 -8.06 12.06 10.76
CA LEU A 93 -9.45 12.47 10.62
C LEU A 93 -10.36 11.35 11.14
N GLY A 94 -11.49 11.70 11.75
CA GLY A 94 -12.50 10.71 12.09
C GLY A 94 -13.18 10.15 10.83
N LEU A 95 -13.24 8.83 10.68
CA LEU A 95 -13.77 8.13 9.50
C LEU A 95 -15.22 8.55 9.18
N ASP A 96 -16.09 8.62 10.17
CA ASP A 96 -17.50 8.97 9.96
C ASP A 96 -17.74 10.48 9.79
N THR A 97 -16.81 11.33 10.22
CA THR A 97 -17.07 12.77 10.33
C THR A 97 -16.20 13.66 9.46
N GLY A 98 -15.06 13.15 8.97
CA GLY A 98 -14.04 13.95 8.30
C GLY A 98 -13.38 15.03 9.20
N LYS A 99 -13.73 15.07 10.49
CA LYS A 99 -13.16 16.07 11.41
C LYS A 99 -11.75 15.72 11.77
N ARG A 100 -10.85 16.71 11.68
CA ARG A 100 -9.46 16.55 12.08
C ARG A 100 -9.35 16.34 13.60
N LEU A 101 -8.68 15.26 13.98
CA LEU A 101 -8.36 14.90 15.36
C LEU A 101 -7.02 15.50 15.79
N TRP A 102 -6.01 15.37 14.94
CA TRP A 102 -4.67 15.96 15.12
C TRP A 102 -3.97 16.14 13.77
N LYS A 103 -2.85 16.85 13.79
CA LYS A 103 -1.93 16.99 12.66
C LYS A 103 -0.46 16.98 13.12
N ALA A 104 0.43 16.55 12.21
CA ALA A 104 1.87 16.70 12.34
C ALA A 104 2.43 17.31 11.04
N ASP A 105 3.23 18.35 11.16
CA ASP A 105 3.81 19.09 10.04
C ASP A 105 5.31 18.81 9.96
N PHE A 106 5.81 18.52 8.76
CA PHE A 106 7.21 18.26 8.46
C PHE A 106 7.68 19.20 7.36
N PRO A 107 8.94 19.70 7.38
CA PRO A 107 9.46 20.51 6.28
C PRO A 107 9.40 19.76 4.94
N ALA A 108 8.90 20.41 3.89
CA ALA A 108 8.83 19.85 2.53
C ALA A 108 9.97 20.43 1.68
N ASN A 109 10.94 19.60 1.31
CA ASN A 109 12.12 20.02 0.57
C ASN A 109 12.14 19.54 -0.89
N TYR A 110 11.21 18.66 -1.30
CA TYR A 110 11.14 18.18 -2.67
C TYR A 110 10.54 19.25 -3.59
N ALA A 111 11.27 19.62 -4.64
CA ALA A 111 10.86 20.68 -5.57
C ALA A 111 10.02 20.19 -6.77
N GLY A 112 9.70 18.87 -6.80
CA GLY A 112 9.11 18.24 -7.99
C GLY A 112 10.19 17.82 -9.00
N GLY A 113 9.82 16.93 -9.91
CA GLY A 113 10.69 16.42 -10.96
C GLY A 113 10.04 16.60 -12.34
N ILE A 114 9.86 15.51 -13.07
CA ILE A 114 9.13 15.52 -14.36
C ILE A 114 7.67 15.97 -14.16
N ASN A 115 7.04 15.56 -13.05
CA ASN A 115 5.75 16.07 -12.62
C ASN A 115 5.98 17.22 -11.63
N PRO A 116 5.33 18.38 -11.80
CA PRO A 116 5.49 19.54 -10.91
C PRO A 116 4.90 19.32 -9.51
N ASP A 117 4.05 18.32 -9.31
CA ASP A 117 3.49 17.98 -7.98
C ASP A 117 4.62 17.56 -7.02
N GLY A 118 4.84 18.37 -6.00
CA GLY A 118 5.89 18.19 -4.98
C GLY A 118 5.43 17.42 -3.73
N GLY A 119 4.19 16.95 -3.68
CA GLY A 119 3.64 16.28 -2.51
C GLY A 119 4.03 14.79 -2.41
N PRO A 120 3.70 14.14 -1.30
CA PRO A 120 4.06 12.75 -1.04
C PRO A 120 3.26 11.75 -1.89
N ARG A 121 3.88 10.58 -2.16
CA ARG A 121 3.28 9.43 -2.84
C ARG A 121 3.08 8.25 -1.88
N CYS A 122 3.76 8.27 -0.75
CA CYS A 122 3.70 7.23 0.26
C CYS A 122 2.34 7.19 0.96
N VAL A 123 1.64 6.07 0.89
CA VAL A 123 0.48 5.81 1.76
C VAL A 123 0.98 5.64 3.19
N PRO A 124 0.37 6.30 4.19
CA PRO A 124 0.75 6.12 5.59
C PRO A 124 0.71 4.64 6.01
N LEU A 125 1.65 4.26 6.86
CA LEU A 125 1.68 2.93 7.48
C LEU A 125 1.31 3.06 8.95
N VAL A 126 0.23 2.42 9.37
CA VAL A 126 -0.17 2.31 10.77
C VAL A 126 0.43 1.02 11.35
N ASP A 127 1.29 1.18 12.35
CA ASP A 127 2.00 0.08 13.00
C ASP A 127 1.85 0.19 14.53
N GLY A 128 0.88 -0.53 15.08
CA GLY A 128 0.54 -0.45 16.51
C GLY A 128 0.19 0.98 16.94
N ASP A 129 0.99 1.54 17.84
CA ASP A 129 0.81 2.89 18.37
C ASP A 129 1.52 3.98 17.56
N ARG A 130 1.99 3.67 16.34
CA ARG A 130 2.74 4.58 15.47
C ARG A 130 2.06 4.77 14.13
N VAL A 131 2.29 5.93 13.52
CA VAL A 131 2.06 6.15 12.11
C VAL A 131 3.39 6.54 11.46
N ILE A 132 3.73 5.87 10.37
CA ILE A 132 4.98 6.05 9.66
C ILE A 132 4.68 6.57 8.26
N VAL A 133 5.39 7.62 7.84
CA VAL A 133 5.29 8.20 6.51
C VAL A 133 6.67 8.45 5.92
N PHE A 134 6.78 8.32 4.61
CA PHE A 134 8.00 8.59 3.86
C PHE A 134 7.76 9.77 2.91
N GLY A 135 8.32 10.91 3.25
CA GLY A 135 8.18 12.17 2.52
C GLY A 135 8.83 12.11 1.14
N ALA A 136 8.36 12.96 0.22
CA ALA A 136 8.83 12.98 -1.17
C ALA A 136 10.35 13.24 -1.31
N ALA A 137 10.94 13.99 -0.38
CA ALA A 137 12.39 14.22 -0.30
C ALA A 137 13.19 13.07 0.33
N GLY A 138 12.56 11.95 0.70
CA GLY A 138 13.25 10.79 1.27
C GLY A 138 13.46 10.85 2.78
N VAL A 139 12.68 11.66 3.50
CA VAL A 139 12.68 11.71 4.95
C VAL A 139 11.61 10.77 5.50
N LEU A 140 12.04 9.84 6.34
CA LEU A 140 11.15 8.90 7.04
C LEU A 140 10.78 9.47 8.40
N HIS A 141 9.49 9.56 8.69
CA HIS A 141 8.96 10.07 9.96
C HIS A 141 8.12 9.01 10.66
N ALA A 142 8.24 8.95 11.98
CA ALA A 142 7.33 8.22 12.85
C ALA A 142 6.72 9.18 13.86
N VAL A 143 5.41 9.06 14.07
CA VAL A 143 4.66 9.83 15.07
C VAL A 143 3.84 8.92 15.96
N GLU A 144 3.50 9.37 17.15
CA GLU A 144 2.52 8.70 18.01
C GLU A 144 1.14 8.73 17.32
N ARG A 145 0.51 7.58 17.21
CA ARG A 145 -0.79 7.43 16.55
C ARG A 145 -1.91 8.22 17.23
N LYS A 146 -1.86 8.33 18.56
CA LYS A 146 -2.93 8.94 19.35
C LYS A 146 -3.05 10.48 19.18
N ASP A 147 -1.92 11.18 18.96
CA ASP A 147 -1.89 12.65 18.99
C ASP A 147 -0.92 13.29 17.99
N GLY A 148 -0.24 12.47 17.16
CA GLY A 148 0.66 12.94 16.11
C GLY A 148 2.01 13.49 16.61
N LYS A 149 2.37 13.27 17.89
CA LYS A 149 3.67 13.71 18.38
C LYS A 149 4.81 13.01 17.66
N PRO A 150 5.84 13.76 17.21
CA PRO A 150 7.01 13.16 16.60
C PRO A 150 7.72 12.21 17.56
N LEU A 151 8.00 10.99 17.11
CA LEU A 151 8.83 10.01 17.80
C LEU A 151 10.27 10.11 17.31
N TRP A 152 10.45 10.03 16.00
CA TRP A 152 11.75 10.18 15.34
C TRP A 152 11.57 10.54 13.86
N SER A 153 12.65 11.08 13.27
CA SER A 153 12.76 11.37 11.84
C SER A 153 14.15 10.99 11.33
N ARG A 154 14.24 10.50 10.09
CA ARG A 154 15.49 10.14 9.44
C ARG A 154 15.49 10.59 7.98
N ASP A 155 16.46 11.38 7.61
CA ASP A 155 16.71 11.72 6.21
C ASP A 155 17.51 10.58 5.56
N LEU A 156 16.77 9.60 5.02
CA LEU A 156 17.40 8.42 4.42
C LEU A 156 18.09 8.74 3.08
N TYR A 157 17.62 9.78 2.37
CA TYR A 157 18.26 10.17 1.12
C TYR A 157 19.60 10.85 1.37
N ASP A 158 19.70 11.70 2.36
CA ASP A 158 20.97 12.31 2.76
C ASP A 158 21.92 11.26 3.40
N ASP A 159 21.43 10.49 4.37
CA ASP A 159 22.20 9.45 5.07
C ASP A 159 22.87 8.47 4.10
N TYR A 160 22.17 8.08 3.02
CA TYR A 160 22.65 7.05 2.08
C TYR A 160 22.96 7.60 0.68
N ARG A 161 22.95 8.93 0.49
CA ARG A 161 23.22 9.59 -0.79
C ARG A 161 22.36 9.02 -1.93
N ALA A 162 21.08 8.84 -1.65
CA ALA A 162 20.09 8.41 -2.61
C ALA A 162 19.68 9.57 -3.55
N ASN A 163 19.12 9.22 -4.70
CA ASN A 163 18.58 10.20 -5.64
C ASN A 163 17.06 10.24 -5.56
N GLU A 164 16.49 11.43 -5.69
CA GLU A 164 15.03 11.64 -5.68
C GLU A 164 14.30 10.99 -6.87
N GLY A 165 15.03 10.52 -7.89
CA GLY A 165 14.42 9.93 -9.09
C GLY A 165 13.58 10.94 -9.87
N TYR A 166 12.55 10.43 -10.58
CA TYR A 166 11.68 11.28 -11.41
C TYR A 166 10.55 11.95 -10.62
N PHE A 167 10.12 11.35 -9.50
CA PHE A 167 8.91 11.74 -8.77
C PHE A 167 9.13 11.80 -7.24
N GLY A 168 10.36 11.85 -6.76
CA GLY A 168 10.67 11.77 -5.33
C GLY A 168 10.52 10.33 -4.76
N ALA A 169 10.54 10.20 -3.45
CA ALA A 169 10.27 8.93 -2.79
C ALA A 169 8.79 8.55 -2.93
N GLY A 170 8.50 7.34 -3.40
CA GLY A 170 7.12 6.93 -3.70
C GLY A 170 6.72 5.56 -3.16
N SER A 171 7.68 4.74 -2.73
CA SER A 171 7.41 3.45 -2.11
C SER A 171 6.91 3.62 -0.68
N SER A 172 5.82 2.95 -0.31
CA SER A 172 5.34 2.91 1.07
C SER A 172 6.15 1.89 1.87
N PRO A 173 6.64 2.24 3.08
CA PRO A 173 7.40 1.34 3.95
C PRO A 173 6.62 0.08 4.32
N LEU A 174 7.34 -0.97 4.72
CA LEU A 174 6.80 -2.23 5.21
C LEU A 174 7.23 -2.44 6.66
N ALA A 175 6.26 -2.60 7.57
CA ALA A 175 6.55 -3.05 8.94
C ALA A 175 6.63 -4.57 9.01
N VAL A 176 7.68 -5.07 9.66
CA VAL A 176 7.85 -6.50 9.99
C VAL A 176 8.42 -6.58 11.40
N GLU A 177 7.62 -7.03 12.35
CA GLU A 177 7.98 -7.05 13.77
C GLU A 177 8.39 -5.65 14.27
N ASP A 178 9.63 -5.50 14.73
CA ASP A 178 10.22 -4.25 15.24
C ASP A 178 10.98 -3.43 14.17
N ARG A 179 10.79 -3.75 12.88
CA ARG A 179 11.54 -3.20 11.75
C ARG A 179 10.64 -2.50 10.75
N ILE A 180 11.13 -1.38 10.25
CA ILE A 180 10.56 -0.70 9.09
C ILE A 180 11.52 -0.82 7.92
N LEU A 181 11.08 -1.47 6.87
CA LEU A 181 11.83 -1.72 5.65
C LEU A 181 11.48 -0.68 4.59
N VAL A 182 12.47 -0.05 3.99
CA VAL A 182 12.30 1.07 3.06
C VAL A 182 13.12 0.84 1.78
N ASN A 183 12.51 1.08 0.62
CA ASN A 183 13.19 1.11 -0.68
C ASN A 183 13.84 2.50 -0.86
N VAL A 184 15.09 2.64 -0.49
CA VAL A 184 15.82 3.92 -0.44
C VAL A 184 16.59 4.21 -1.73
N GLY A 185 17.18 3.17 -2.34
CA GLY A 185 18.01 3.34 -3.54
C GLY A 185 19.33 4.07 -3.26
N GLY A 186 19.83 3.98 -2.04
CA GLY A 186 21.08 4.60 -1.59
C GLY A 186 22.33 3.90 -2.11
N ARG A 187 23.48 4.55 -1.90
CA ARG A 187 24.79 4.05 -2.32
C ARG A 187 25.38 3.09 -1.28
N ALA A 188 26.46 2.42 -1.65
CA ALA A 188 27.26 1.55 -0.78
C ALA A 188 26.46 0.45 -0.07
N GLY A 189 25.57 -0.22 -0.78
CA GLY A 189 24.78 -1.32 -0.24
C GLY A 189 23.47 -0.90 0.43
N ALA A 190 23.03 0.35 0.28
CA ALA A 190 21.83 0.88 0.92
C ALA A 190 20.64 1.03 -0.06
N GLY A 191 20.49 0.12 -1.02
CA GLY A 191 19.32 0.09 -1.90
C GLY A 191 18.03 -0.14 -1.09
N ILE A 192 18.08 -1.05 -0.13
CA ILE A 192 17.03 -1.33 0.83
C ILE A 192 17.60 -1.14 2.24
N VAL A 193 16.86 -0.46 3.10
CA VAL A 193 17.28 -0.14 4.46
C VAL A 193 16.22 -0.63 5.43
N ALA A 194 16.63 -1.30 6.50
CA ALA A 194 15.78 -1.54 7.66
C ALA A 194 16.19 -0.64 8.80
N VAL A 195 15.20 0.00 9.40
CA VAL A 195 15.36 0.79 10.62
C VAL A 195 14.52 0.21 11.75
N SER A 196 14.95 0.43 12.99
CA SER A 196 14.14 0.10 14.18
C SER A 196 12.85 0.92 14.16
N ALA A 197 11.70 0.28 14.30
CA ALA A 197 10.41 0.95 14.40
C ALA A 197 10.32 1.88 15.63
N GLU A 198 11.04 1.55 16.70
CA GLU A 198 11.06 2.32 17.95
C GLU A 198 11.94 3.57 17.85
N THR A 199 13.11 3.46 17.23
CA THR A 199 14.16 4.50 17.33
C THR A 199 14.57 5.13 16.01
N GLY A 200 14.15 4.59 14.86
CA GLY A 200 14.59 4.99 13.53
C GLY A 200 16.08 4.64 13.23
N LYS A 201 16.80 3.97 14.14
CA LYS A 201 18.19 3.58 13.92
C LYS A 201 18.28 2.49 12.88
N THR A 202 19.27 2.59 11.99
CA THR A 202 19.55 1.55 11.01
C THR A 202 19.92 0.23 11.68
N LEU A 203 19.25 -0.85 11.27
CA LEU A 203 19.52 -2.21 11.69
C LEU A 203 20.40 -2.92 10.69
N TRP A 204 20.09 -2.77 9.40
CA TRP A 204 20.86 -3.30 8.29
C TRP A 204 20.59 -2.54 7.00
N THR A 205 21.47 -2.71 6.01
CA THR A 205 21.28 -2.25 4.63
C THR A 205 21.53 -3.41 3.68
N ALA A 206 20.88 -3.41 2.52
CA ALA A 206 21.03 -4.47 1.52
C ALA A 206 20.87 -3.91 0.10
N THR A 207 21.47 -4.59 -0.87
CA THR A 207 21.47 -4.31 -2.32
C THR A 207 22.14 -2.99 -2.70
N ASN A 208 22.47 -2.87 -3.99
CA ASN A 208 23.04 -1.65 -4.60
C ASN A 208 22.10 -1.06 -5.67
N ASP A 209 20.88 -1.57 -5.76
CA ASP A 209 19.93 -1.11 -6.77
C ASP A 209 19.31 0.21 -6.35
N THR A 210 18.98 1.06 -7.32
CA THR A 210 18.25 2.29 -7.05
C THR A 210 16.79 2.01 -6.75
N ALA A 211 16.12 2.92 -6.06
CA ALA A 211 14.72 2.76 -5.69
C ALA A 211 13.80 2.80 -6.91
N SER A 212 12.65 2.17 -6.77
CA SER A 212 11.46 2.31 -7.60
C SER A 212 10.31 2.91 -6.77
N TYR A 213 9.14 3.02 -7.38
CA TYR A 213 7.90 3.47 -6.71
C TYR A 213 7.05 2.31 -6.21
N SER A 214 7.43 1.07 -6.55
CA SER A 214 6.78 -0.15 -6.06
C SER A 214 6.97 -0.29 -4.56
N SER A 215 5.89 -0.60 -3.86
CA SER A 215 5.92 -0.89 -2.42
C SER A 215 6.15 -2.39 -2.19
N PRO A 216 6.91 -2.76 -1.16
CA PRO A 216 7.20 -4.16 -0.88
C PRO A 216 5.98 -4.93 -0.39
N THR A 217 6.00 -6.26 -0.58
CA THR A 217 5.06 -7.19 0.04
C THR A 217 5.78 -8.21 0.90
N LEU A 218 5.07 -8.78 1.89
CA LEU A 218 5.61 -9.82 2.76
C LEU A 218 5.05 -11.18 2.34
N ILE A 219 5.91 -12.17 2.22
CA ILE A 219 5.54 -13.57 1.99
C ILE A 219 6.17 -14.47 3.04
N GLU A 220 5.70 -15.70 3.09
CA GLU A 220 6.36 -16.77 3.81
C GLU A 220 7.03 -17.73 2.82
N LEU A 221 8.30 -18.05 3.04
CA LEU A 221 9.04 -19.04 2.26
C LEU A 221 9.75 -19.99 3.23
N GLN A 222 9.37 -21.28 3.18
CA GLN A 222 9.89 -22.34 4.07
C GLN A 222 9.72 -21.98 5.57
N GLY A 223 8.54 -21.48 5.94
CA GLY A 223 8.22 -21.10 7.33
C GLY A 223 8.93 -19.84 7.84
N LYS A 224 9.54 -19.05 6.96
CA LYS A 224 10.26 -17.81 7.32
C LYS A 224 9.77 -16.63 6.48
N PRO A 225 9.66 -15.43 7.07
CA PRO A 225 9.27 -14.24 6.33
C PRO A 225 10.31 -13.83 5.30
N VAL A 226 9.85 -13.35 4.14
CA VAL A 226 10.64 -12.73 3.08
C VAL A 226 9.93 -11.47 2.61
N ALA A 227 10.58 -10.33 2.69
CA ALA A 227 10.11 -9.09 2.09
C ALA A 227 10.53 -9.06 0.62
N VAL A 228 9.57 -8.84 -0.27
CA VAL A 228 9.79 -8.81 -1.72
C VAL A 228 9.67 -7.38 -2.21
N PHE A 229 10.74 -6.89 -2.82
CA PHE A 229 10.83 -5.56 -3.40
C PHE A 229 10.97 -5.66 -4.92
N VAL A 230 10.29 -4.79 -5.64
CA VAL A 230 10.64 -4.46 -7.02
C VAL A 230 11.41 -3.15 -6.96
N THR A 231 12.70 -3.22 -7.19
CA THR A 231 13.60 -2.08 -7.26
C THR A 231 13.60 -1.50 -8.68
N ARG A 232 14.51 -0.58 -8.99
CA ARG A 232 14.55 0.05 -10.31
C ARG A 232 14.80 -0.94 -11.45
N LEU A 233 15.63 -1.95 -11.23
CA LEU A 233 16.04 -2.91 -12.27
C LEU A 233 15.92 -4.37 -11.86
N ASN A 234 15.53 -4.67 -10.64
CA ASN A 234 15.44 -6.03 -10.12
C ASN A 234 14.17 -6.27 -9.29
N THR A 235 13.79 -7.53 -9.17
CA THR A 235 12.95 -8.01 -8.08
C THR A 235 13.85 -8.74 -7.11
N VAL A 236 13.77 -8.41 -5.81
CA VAL A 236 14.60 -8.99 -4.76
C VAL A 236 13.75 -9.48 -3.59
N GLY A 237 14.05 -10.67 -3.08
CA GLY A 237 13.52 -11.22 -1.85
C GLY A 237 14.56 -11.16 -0.74
N ILE A 238 14.23 -10.58 0.40
CA ILE A 238 15.17 -10.32 1.50
C ILE A 238 14.59 -10.85 2.81
N ARG A 239 15.45 -11.42 3.67
CA ARG A 239 15.09 -11.74 5.06
C ARG A 239 14.94 -10.45 5.87
N PRO A 240 13.75 -10.15 6.40
CA PRO A 240 13.55 -8.90 7.16
C PRO A 240 14.42 -8.79 8.41
N GLU A 241 14.79 -9.93 9.02
CA GLU A 241 15.57 -9.98 10.24
C GLU A 241 17.05 -9.56 10.01
N THR A 242 17.64 -9.98 8.90
CA THR A 242 19.11 -9.87 8.69
C THR A 242 19.50 -9.01 7.49
N GLY A 243 18.59 -8.76 6.54
CA GLY A 243 18.92 -8.15 5.25
C GLY A 243 19.51 -9.14 4.23
N ASP A 244 19.57 -10.43 4.55
CA ASP A 244 20.11 -11.44 3.65
C ASP A 244 19.27 -11.60 2.40
N LEU A 245 19.94 -11.62 1.25
CA LEU A 245 19.31 -11.86 -0.04
C LEU A 245 18.87 -13.33 -0.15
N VAL A 246 17.59 -13.55 -0.42
CA VAL A 246 17.00 -14.88 -0.63
C VAL A 246 16.97 -15.22 -2.12
N PHE A 247 16.52 -14.25 -2.94
CA PHE A 247 16.53 -14.35 -4.39
C PHE A 247 16.64 -12.97 -5.03
N GLN A 248 17.12 -12.94 -6.26
CA GLN A 248 17.14 -11.75 -7.10
C GLN A 248 17.09 -12.14 -8.56
N PHE A 249 16.35 -11.39 -9.35
CA PHE A 249 16.35 -11.48 -10.81
C PHE A 249 16.13 -10.11 -11.46
N PRO A 250 16.63 -9.89 -12.68
CA PRO A 250 16.37 -8.65 -13.42
C PRO A 250 14.88 -8.44 -13.68
N PHE A 251 14.38 -7.26 -13.33
CA PHE A 251 13.02 -6.82 -13.65
C PHE A 251 12.97 -5.30 -13.70
N GLY A 252 12.80 -4.75 -14.88
CA GLY A 252 12.85 -3.33 -15.14
C GLY A 252 13.70 -3.00 -16.36
N ARG A 253 13.65 -1.77 -16.81
CA ARG A 253 14.35 -1.29 -18.00
C ARG A 253 15.07 0.02 -17.71
N ARG A 254 16.26 0.19 -18.28
CA ARG A 254 16.98 1.48 -18.26
C ARG A 254 16.27 2.49 -19.15
N GLY A 255 16.30 3.78 -18.79
CA GLY A 255 15.67 4.87 -19.52
C GLY A 255 14.55 5.52 -18.69
N PRO A 256 13.67 6.34 -19.29
CA PRO A 256 12.59 7.03 -18.58
C PRO A 256 11.41 6.08 -18.30
N THR A 257 11.64 5.05 -17.48
CA THR A 257 10.67 4.03 -17.08
C THR A 257 10.54 4.00 -15.57
N VAL A 258 9.49 3.42 -15.04
CA VAL A 258 9.25 3.26 -13.61
C VAL A 258 8.67 1.87 -13.33
N ASN A 259 8.99 1.30 -12.18
CA ASN A 259 8.27 0.16 -11.60
C ASN A 259 7.47 0.70 -10.42
N ALA A 260 6.15 0.55 -10.43
CA ALA A 260 5.31 1.14 -9.39
C ALA A 260 4.25 0.17 -8.82
N ALA A 261 3.81 -0.82 -9.59
CA ALA A 261 2.92 -1.84 -9.09
C ALA A 261 3.57 -2.66 -7.96
N THR A 262 2.81 -2.92 -6.90
CA THR A 262 3.22 -3.75 -5.77
C THR A 262 3.23 -5.22 -6.18
N PRO A 263 4.23 -6.05 -5.78
CA PRO A 263 4.18 -7.51 -5.98
C PRO A 263 2.95 -8.10 -5.30
N ILE A 264 2.20 -8.94 -5.98
CA ILE A 264 1.00 -9.59 -5.41
C ILE A 264 1.15 -11.10 -5.36
N ARG A 265 0.53 -11.70 -4.34
CA ARG A 265 0.48 -13.15 -4.18
C ARG A 265 -0.72 -13.71 -4.92
N VAL A 266 -0.52 -14.82 -5.63
CA VAL A 266 -1.57 -15.59 -6.29
C VAL A 266 -1.22 -17.07 -6.28
N ASP A 267 -2.05 -17.91 -5.64
CA ASP A 267 -1.92 -19.38 -5.58
C ASP A 267 -0.50 -19.85 -5.19
N GLY A 268 0.08 -19.24 -4.16
CA GLY A 268 1.44 -19.57 -3.66
C GLY A 268 2.59 -19.03 -4.52
N ASN A 269 2.29 -18.37 -5.64
CA ASN A 269 3.26 -17.68 -6.49
C ASN A 269 3.22 -16.18 -6.28
N LEU A 270 4.16 -15.48 -6.92
CA LEU A 270 4.21 -14.02 -6.98
C LEU A 270 4.07 -13.54 -8.42
N PHE A 271 3.28 -12.49 -8.58
CA PHE A 271 3.16 -11.74 -9.82
C PHE A 271 3.75 -10.35 -9.64
N VAL A 272 4.60 -9.95 -10.57
CA VAL A 272 5.16 -8.59 -10.71
C VAL A 272 4.85 -8.06 -12.09
N THR A 273 4.57 -6.76 -12.18
CA THR A 273 4.24 -6.14 -13.47
C THR A 273 4.79 -4.73 -13.56
N SER A 274 5.17 -4.34 -14.75
CA SER A 274 5.55 -2.99 -15.12
C SER A 274 5.26 -2.79 -16.61
N SER A 275 4.89 -1.60 -16.99
CA SER A 275 4.75 -1.25 -18.39
C SER A 275 6.13 -0.99 -19.04
N TYR A 276 6.20 -0.21 -20.10
CA TYR A 276 7.43 0.19 -20.77
C TYR A 276 8.23 -0.96 -21.42
N GLN A 277 7.53 -1.99 -21.94
CA GLN A 277 8.12 -3.19 -22.52
C GLN A 277 8.90 -4.04 -21.49
N VAL A 278 8.49 -3.97 -20.22
CA VAL A 278 8.97 -4.85 -19.15
C VAL A 278 8.03 -6.05 -19.01
N GLY A 279 6.73 -5.78 -18.89
CA GLY A 279 5.70 -6.81 -18.89
C GLY A 279 5.29 -7.29 -17.51
N GLY A 280 4.62 -8.43 -17.51
CA GLY A 280 4.23 -9.18 -16.33
C GLY A 280 5.02 -10.49 -16.21
N ARG A 281 5.36 -10.87 -15.00
CA ARG A 281 6.06 -12.11 -14.68
C ARG A 281 5.42 -12.81 -13.49
N LEU A 282 5.05 -14.07 -13.68
CA LEU A 282 4.66 -14.97 -12.61
C LEU A 282 5.82 -15.91 -12.28
N PHE A 283 6.14 -16.08 -11.01
CA PHE A 283 7.21 -16.96 -10.55
C PHE A 283 6.90 -17.57 -9.18
N SER A 284 7.52 -18.73 -8.92
CA SER A 284 7.51 -19.33 -7.59
C SER A 284 8.62 -18.71 -6.74
N PRO A 285 8.36 -18.22 -5.52
CA PRO A 285 9.44 -17.73 -4.64
C PRO A 285 10.51 -18.78 -4.30
N ALA A 286 10.16 -20.07 -4.37
CA ALA A 286 11.10 -21.17 -4.13
C ALA A 286 12.02 -21.44 -5.32
N ALA A 287 11.70 -20.92 -6.51
CA ALA A 287 12.48 -21.07 -7.75
C ALA A 287 12.44 -19.74 -8.53
N ALA A 288 12.70 -18.63 -7.87
CA ALA A 288 12.47 -17.28 -8.37
C ALA A 288 13.26 -16.91 -9.63
N GLU A 289 14.37 -17.57 -9.91
CA GLU A 289 15.14 -17.37 -11.14
C GLU A 289 14.38 -17.85 -12.40
N GLN A 290 13.43 -18.77 -12.24
CA GLN A 290 12.61 -19.32 -13.33
C GLN A 290 11.23 -18.69 -13.31
N SER A 291 10.83 -18.08 -14.43
CA SER A 291 9.44 -17.65 -14.62
C SER A 291 8.54 -18.84 -14.92
N ILE A 292 7.33 -18.83 -14.37
CA ILE A 292 6.25 -19.72 -14.83
C ILE A 292 5.81 -19.22 -16.21
N TRP A 293 5.61 -17.91 -16.34
CA TRP A 293 5.48 -17.20 -17.59
C TRP A 293 5.97 -15.75 -17.43
N GLU A 294 6.40 -15.14 -18.54
CA GLU A 294 6.86 -13.76 -18.60
C GLU A 294 6.63 -13.20 -20.01
N ASN A 295 5.92 -12.10 -20.14
CA ASN A 295 5.72 -11.37 -21.38
C ASN A 295 5.14 -9.98 -21.13
N ASP A 296 5.16 -9.08 -22.11
CA ASP A 296 4.60 -7.74 -22.02
C ASP A 296 3.23 -7.57 -22.70
N THR A 297 2.64 -8.65 -23.20
CA THR A 297 1.38 -8.65 -23.94
C THR A 297 0.17 -9.05 -23.10
N THR A 298 0.38 -9.72 -21.97
CA THR A 298 -0.71 -10.23 -21.12
C THR A 298 -1.21 -9.18 -20.13
N LEU A 299 -0.35 -8.75 -19.20
CA LEU A 299 -0.71 -7.75 -18.18
C LEU A 299 0.52 -6.93 -17.80
N SER A 300 0.61 -5.74 -18.35
CA SER A 300 1.75 -4.82 -18.30
C SER A 300 1.27 -3.49 -17.73
N SER A 301 1.20 -3.37 -16.40
CA SER A 301 0.61 -2.23 -15.71
C SER A 301 1.62 -1.10 -15.50
N GLN A 302 1.23 0.15 -15.75
CA GLN A 302 2.11 1.31 -15.57
C GLN A 302 2.41 1.58 -14.09
N TYR A 303 1.38 1.76 -13.25
CA TYR A 303 1.51 2.03 -11.81
C TYR A 303 0.37 1.42 -10.97
N ASN A 304 -0.63 0.85 -11.60
CA ASN A 304 -1.74 0.21 -10.90
C ASN A 304 -1.36 -1.21 -10.51
N THR A 305 -1.70 -1.60 -9.28
CA THR A 305 -1.52 -2.96 -8.82
C THR A 305 -2.77 -3.77 -9.13
N PRO A 306 -2.67 -4.89 -9.87
CA PRO A 306 -3.81 -5.78 -10.11
C PRO A 306 -4.29 -6.42 -8.81
N VAL A 307 -5.52 -6.92 -8.80
CA VAL A 307 -6.04 -7.79 -7.71
C VAL A 307 -6.09 -9.23 -8.17
N ALA A 308 -5.83 -10.16 -7.23
CA ALA A 308 -5.91 -11.59 -7.48
C ALA A 308 -7.12 -12.19 -6.77
N ILE A 309 -8.01 -12.86 -7.53
CA ILE A 309 -9.23 -13.52 -7.04
C ILE A 309 -9.32 -14.88 -7.69
N ASP A 310 -9.42 -15.96 -6.91
CA ASP A 310 -9.63 -17.33 -7.37
C ASP A 310 -8.70 -17.73 -8.55
N GLY A 311 -7.40 -17.46 -8.41
CA GLY A 311 -6.39 -17.78 -9.43
C GLY A 311 -6.47 -16.93 -10.70
N LYS A 312 -7.19 -15.82 -10.68
CA LYS A 312 -7.27 -14.84 -11.76
C LYS A 312 -6.68 -13.51 -11.34
N LEU A 313 -6.04 -12.82 -12.29
CA LEU A 313 -5.57 -11.45 -12.14
C LEU A 313 -6.53 -10.53 -12.87
N PHE A 314 -7.01 -9.51 -12.19
CA PHE A 314 -7.79 -8.42 -12.76
C PHE A 314 -6.98 -7.13 -12.65
N GLY A 315 -6.67 -6.50 -13.77
CA GLY A 315 -5.81 -5.32 -13.76
C GLY A 315 -5.76 -4.59 -15.09
N ILE A 316 -5.16 -3.42 -15.04
CA ILE A 316 -5.01 -2.56 -16.20
C ILE A 316 -3.74 -2.93 -16.96
N HIS A 317 -3.88 -3.25 -18.25
CA HIS A 317 -2.79 -3.40 -19.20
C HIS A 317 -2.63 -2.12 -19.98
N GLY A 318 -1.41 -1.59 -20.08
CA GLY A 318 -1.12 -0.42 -20.89
C GLY A 318 -0.66 0.79 -20.09
N ARG A 319 -0.85 1.98 -20.65
CA ARG A 319 -0.27 3.24 -20.15
C ARG A 319 -1.18 4.42 -20.41
N GLU A 320 -1.29 5.29 -19.41
CA GLU A 320 -2.02 6.55 -19.50
C GLU A 320 -1.45 7.50 -20.58
N ASP A 321 -0.12 7.64 -20.61
CA ASP A 321 0.57 8.62 -21.45
C ASP A 321 0.56 8.30 -22.96
N ILE A 322 0.14 7.09 -23.34
CA ILE A 322 -0.07 6.72 -24.75
C ILE A 322 -1.55 6.43 -25.07
N GLY A 323 -2.44 6.61 -24.09
CA GLY A 323 -3.88 6.41 -24.27
C GLY A 323 -4.30 4.95 -24.47
N GLU A 324 -3.45 4.00 -24.11
CA GLU A 324 -3.73 2.55 -24.18
C GLU A 324 -3.84 2.00 -22.77
N ALA A 325 -5.06 1.74 -22.29
CA ALA A 325 -5.31 1.18 -20.99
C ALA A 325 -6.56 0.30 -21.00
N ASP A 326 -6.35 -1.01 -21.02
CA ASP A 326 -7.40 -2.03 -21.09
C ASP A 326 -7.54 -2.72 -19.74
N LEU A 327 -8.77 -2.97 -19.32
CA LEU A 327 -9.02 -3.85 -18.18
C LEU A 327 -8.98 -5.31 -18.66
N ARG A 328 -8.18 -6.13 -18.01
CA ARG A 328 -8.05 -7.56 -18.36
C ARG A 328 -8.30 -8.49 -17.20
N CYS A 329 -8.92 -9.61 -17.51
CA CYS A 329 -8.90 -10.80 -16.67
C CYS A 329 -7.91 -11.79 -17.26
N VAL A 330 -6.98 -12.25 -16.44
CA VAL A 330 -5.90 -13.16 -16.84
C VAL A 330 -5.93 -14.41 -15.95
N ASP A 331 -5.86 -15.57 -16.55
CA ASP A 331 -5.58 -16.80 -15.81
C ASP A 331 -4.14 -16.74 -15.27
N ALA A 332 -4.00 -16.59 -13.96
CA ALA A 332 -2.72 -16.32 -13.34
C ALA A 332 -1.69 -17.43 -13.63
N ARG A 333 -2.12 -18.70 -13.64
CA ARG A 333 -1.23 -19.84 -13.81
C ARG A 333 -0.65 -19.95 -15.22
N SER A 334 -1.46 -19.69 -16.24
CA SER A 334 -1.05 -19.85 -17.65
C SER A 334 -0.62 -18.56 -18.32
N GLY A 335 -0.92 -17.39 -17.74
CA GLY A 335 -0.73 -16.09 -18.38
C GLY A 335 -1.67 -15.84 -19.56
N ARG A 336 -2.74 -16.62 -19.71
CA ARG A 336 -3.71 -16.44 -20.79
C ARG A 336 -4.71 -15.35 -20.42
N THR A 337 -4.87 -14.34 -21.27
CA THR A 337 -5.97 -13.40 -21.18
C THR A 337 -7.28 -14.12 -21.44
N LEU A 338 -8.20 -14.05 -20.48
CA LEU A 338 -9.53 -14.65 -20.56
C LEU A 338 -10.50 -13.72 -21.29
N TRP A 339 -10.45 -12.43 -20.94
CA TRP A 339 -11.16 -11.35 -21.61
C TRP A 339 -10.40 -10.03 -21.47
N SER A 340 -10.71 -9.07 -22.35
CA SER A 340 -10.18 -7.70 -22.34
C SER A 340 -11.34 -6.74 -22.62
N GLU A 341 -11.39 -5.65 -21.86
CA GLU A 341 -12.24 -4.50 -22.11
C GLU A 341 -11.34 -3.35 -22.55
N ASP A 342 -11.32 -3.10 -23.84
CA ASP A 342 -10.42 -2.15 -24.48
C ASP A 342 -10.85 -0.71 -24.17
N GLY A 343 -9.86 0.14 -23.84
CA GLY A 343 -10.12 1.55 -23.57
C GLY A 343 -10.83 1.81 -22.22
N PHE A 344 -10.79 0.87 -21.29
CA PHE A 344 -11.37 1.03 -19.95
C PHE A 344 -10.79 2.24 -19.19
N GLY A 345 -9.55 2.60 -19.47
CA GLY A 345 -8.82 3.65 -18.80
C GLY A 345 -7.98 3.13 -17.64
N VAL A 346 -7.12 4.00 -17.13
CA VAL A 346 -6.28 3.67 -15.97
C VAL A 346 -7.11 3.77 -14.70
N ALA A 347 -7.07 2.72 -13.88
CA ALA A 347 -7.89 2.63 -12.68
C ALA A 347 -7.20 1.81 -11.58
N ASN A 348 -7.50 2.15 -10.31
CA ASN A 348 -7.04 1.43 -9.13
C ASN A 348 -8.16 0.50 -8.61
N PRO A 349 -7.94 -0.82 -8.52
CA PRO A 349 -8.94 -1.77 -8.07
C PRO A 349 -8.95 -1.98 -6.55
N ILE A 350 -10.13 -2.24 -5.99
CA ILE A 350 -10.35 -2.90 -4.71
C ILE A 350 -11.27 -4.09 -4.93
N ALA A 351 -10.80 -5.30 -4.62
CA ALA A 351 -11.64 -6.49 -4.63
C ALA A 351 -12.45 -6.57 -3.33
N VAL A 352 -13.75 -6.73 -3.45
CA VAL A 352 -14.68 -6.78 -2.32
C VAL A 352 -15.88 -7.67 -2.63
N ASN A 353 -16.16 -8.65 -1.78
CA ASN A 353 -17.35 -9.49 -1.82
C ASN A 353 -17.73 -10.02 -3.24
N GLY A 354 -16.77 -10.58 -3.98
CA GLY A 354 -17.00 -11.13 -5.34
C GLY A 354 -17.17 -10.09 -6.44
N GLN A 355 -16.92 -8.84 -6.15
CA GLN A 355 -16.93 -7.70 -7.07
C GLN A 355 -15.57 -7.00 -7.04
N ILE A 356 -15.31 -6.15 -8.02
CA ILE A 356 -14.14 -5.28 -8.06
C ILE A 356 -14.62 -3.85 -8.26
N LEU A 357 -14.28 -3.01 -7.31
CA LEU A 357 -14.50 -1.57 -7.37
C LEU A 357 -13.27 -0.91 -7.97
N PHE A 358 -13.40 -0.28 -9.12
CA PHE A 358 -12.35 0.50 -9.77
C PHE A 358 -12.57 2.00 -9.50
N VAL A 359 -11.49 2.68 -9.17
CA VAL A 359 -11.43 4.15 -9.16
C VAL A 359 -10.62 4.55 -10.37
N THR A 360 -11.28 5.15 -11.39
CA THR A 360 -10.61 5.56 -12.62
C THR A 360 -9.87 6.87 -12.43
N ASN A 361 -8.83 7.12 -13.25
CA ASN A 361 -8.13 8.40 -13.23
C ASN A 361 -9.01 9.59 -13.65
N GLU A 362 -10.14 9.33 -14.30
CA GLU A 362 -11.10 10.32 -14.74
C GLU A 362 -12.16 10.68 -13.70
N GLY A 363 -12.04 10.11 -12.47
CA GLY A 363 -12.91 10.44 -11.36
C GLY A 363 -14.25 9.70 -11.36
N GLU A 364 -14.26 8.46 -11.85
CA GLU A 364 -15.42 7.58 -11.81
C GLU A 364 -15.19 6.41 -10.86
N LEU A 365 -16.27 5.94 -10.24
CA LEU A 365 -16.35 4.62 -9.61
C LEU A 365 -17.00 3.65 -10.60
N VAL A 366 -16.34 2.52 -10.83
CA VAL A 366 -16.85 1.45 -11.70
C VAL A 366 -16.90 0.15 -10.91
N LEU A 367 -18.08 -0.42 -10.76
CA LEU A 367 -18.27 -1.70 -10.10
C LEU A 367 -18.40 -2.80 -11.16
N VAL A 368 -17.52 -3.79 -11.09
CA VAL A 368 -17.41 -4.89 -12.05
C VAL A 368 -17.57 -6.23 -11.32
N ALA A 369 -18.25 -7.20 -11.91
CA ALA A 369 -18.28 -8.55 -11.39
C ALA A 369 -16.89 -9.21 -11.51
N ALA A 370 -16.43 -9.89 -10.45
CA ALA A 370 -15.20 -10.67 -10.50
C ALA A 370 -15.42 -12.00 -11.25
N SER A 371 -15.76 -11.93 -12.55
CA SER A 371 -16.03 -13.08 -13.42
C SER A 371 -14.85 -13.38 -14.33
N ALA A 372 -14.54 -14.67 -14.52
CA ALA A 372 -13.55 -15.12 -15.49
C ALA A 372 -14.13 -15.34 -16.90
N ASP A 373 -15.45 -15.39 -17.02
CA ASP A 373 -16.12 -15.76 -18.28
C ASP A 373 -16.20 -14.59 -19.25
N GLU A 374 -16.57 -13.39 -18.71
CA GLU A 374 -16.73 -12.18 -19.51
C GLU A 374 -16.59 -10.92 -18.66
N TYR A 375 -16.29 -9.78 -19.30
CA TYR A 375 -16.44 -8.47 -18.67
C TYR A 375 -17.90 -8.17 -18.41
N ARG A 376 -18.22 -7.82 -17.17
CA ARG A 376 -19.57 -7.43 -16.79
C ARG A 376 -19.52 -6.22 -15.84
N GLU A 377 -19.74 -5.04 -16.39
CA GLU A 377 -19.95 -3.82 -15.62
C GLU A 377 -21.31 -3.88 -14.92
N ILE A 378 -21.33 -3.63 -13.62
CA ILE A 378 -22.54 -3.59 -12.81
C ILE A 378 -23.08 -2.15 -12.76
N SER A 379 -22.18 -1.20 -12.56
CA SER A 379 -22.53 0.23 -12.52
C SER A 379 -21.28 1.11 -12.65
N ARG A 380 -21.47 2.30 -13.20
CA ARG A 380 -20.45 3.35 -13.34
C ARG A 380 -21.06 4.68 -12.92
N VAL A 381 -20.41 5.42 -12.00
CA VAL A 381 -20.91 6.68 -11.49
C VAL A 381 -19.75 7.65 -11.27
N PRO A 382 -19.80 8.88 -11.82
CA PRO A 382 -18.78 9.88 -11.59
C PRO A 382 -18.87 10.46 -10.17
N PHE A 383 -17.70 10.79 -9.55
CA PHE A 383 -17.63 11.49 -8.27
C PHE A 383 -16.79 12.77 -8.34
N SER A 384 -15.90 12.89 -9.33
CA SER A 384 -15.07 14.08 -9.54
C SER A 384 -14.84 14.31 -11.03
N ALA A 385 -14.62 15.56 -11.42
CA ALA A 385 -14.16 15.94 -12.77
C ALA A 385 -12.62 16.10 -12.83
N ASN A 386 -11.93 15.88 -11.74
CA ASN A 386 -10.48 16.04 -11.62
C ASN A 386 -9.78 14.68 -11.70
N SER A 387 -8.47 14.71 -11.90
CA SER A 387 -7.63 13.50 -11.93
C SER A 387 -7.59 12.79 -10.57
N THR A 388 -7.68 11.46 -10.57
CA THR A 388 -7.70 10.62 -9.38
C THR A 388 -6.65 9.50 -9.47
N ARG A 389 -5.40 9.84 -9.18
CA ARG A 389 -4.28 8.88 -9.25
C ARG A 389 -3.97 8.21 -7.92
N ALA A 390 -4.41 8.79 -6.80
CA ALA A 390 -4.17 8.24 -5.48
C ALA A 390 -4.90 6.91 -5.30
N LEU A 391 -4.25 5.98 -4.58
CA LEU A 391 -4.85 4.70 -4.26
C LEU A 391 -6.06 4.88 -3.34
N PRO A 392 -7.20 4.23 -3.63
CA PRO A 392 -8.36 4.24 -2.76
C PRO A 392 -8.13 3.38 -1.50
N ALA A 393 -8.96 3.62 -0.47
CA ALA A 393 -9.02 2.82 0.74
C ALA A 393 -10.48 2.52 1.09
N LEU A 394 -10.76 1.28 1.54
CA LEU A 394 -12.10 0.85 1.92
C LEU A 394 -12.08 0.28 3.34
N SER A 395 -12.94 0.81 4.21
CA SER A 395 -13.09 0.35 5.59
C SER A 395 -14.51 0.59 6.09
N ASN A 396 -15.14 -0.45 6.65
CA ASN A 396 -16.52 -0.41 7.18
C ASN A 396 -17.54 0.15 6.16
N GLY A 397 -17.40 -0.25 4.88
CA GLY A 397 -18.22 0.23 3.77
C GLY A 397 -18.02 1.71 3.41
N ARG A 398 -17.03 2.38 4.00
CA ARG A 398 -16.61 3.74 3.65
C ARG A 398 -15.46 3.70 2.66
N LEU A 399 -15.70 4.20 1.46
CA LEU A 399 -14.67 4.36 0.43
C LEU A 399 -14.05 5.75 0.53
N LEU A 400 -12.73 5.80 0.72
CA LEU A 400 -11.94 7.02 0.70
C LEU A 400 -11.23 7.13 -0.64
N VAL A 401 -11.52 8.20 -1.37
CA VAL A 401 -10.88 8.51 -2.66
C VAL A 401 -10.52 9.99 -2.69
N ARG A 402 -9.39 10.32 -3.33
CA ARG A 402 -9.01 11.73 -3.49
C ARG A 402 -8.78 12.08 -4.94
N ASP A 403 -9.13 13.30 -5.30
CA ASP A 403 -8.77 13.91 -6.55
C ASP A 403 -7.62 14.90 -6.40
N ASN A 404 -7.10 15.38 -7.52
CA ASN A 404 -6.09 16.40 -7.61
C ASN A 404 -6.50 17.45 -8.66
N GLN A 405 -6.46 18.72 -8.26
CA GLN A 405 -6.69 19.87 -9.12
C GLN A 405 -5.51 20.85 -8.98
N GLY A 406 -4.43 20.60 -9.73
CA GLY A 406 -3.18 21.34 -9.54
C GLY A 406 -2.61 21.13 -8.13
N ASP A 407 -2.42 22.23 -7.38
CA ASP A 407 -1.85 22.21 -6.03
C ASP A 407 -2.87 21.87 -4.92
N THR A 408 -4.12 21.62 -5.28
CA THR A 408 -5.22 21.33 -4.36
C THR A 408 -5.99 20.09 -4.81
N GLY A 409 -6.96 19.66 -4.01
CA GLY A 409 -7.88 18.57 -4.30
C GLY A 409 -8.86 18.36 -3.17
N GLN A 410 -9.61 17.28 -3.27
CA GLN A 410 -10.56 16.85 -2.25
C GLN A 410 -10.34 15.38 -1.93
N LEU A 411 -10.41 15.03 -0.66
CA LEU A 411 -10.63 13.67 -0.19
C LEU A 411 -12.12 13.49 0.05
N TYR A 412 -12.72 12.51 -0.59
CA TYR A 412 -14.13 12.16 -0.44
C TYR A 412 -14.28 10.89 0.39
N CYS A 413 -15.20 10.89 1.32
CA CYS A 413 -15.69 9.69 1.97
C CYS A 413 -17.06 9.34 1.37
N ILE A 414 -17.12 8.25 0.63
CA ILE A 414 -18.34 7.77 -0.04
C ILE A 414 -18.90 6.61 0.78
N ASP A 415 -20.19 6.71 1.16
CA ASP A 415 -20.87 5.67 1.93
C ASP A 415 -21.41 4.59 0.99
N LEU A 416 -20.75 3.46 0.94
CA LEU A 416 -21.14 2.30 0.12
C LEU A 416 -21.76 1.17 0.96
N ARG A 417 -22.15 1.43 2.20
CA ARG A 417 -22.84 0.43 3.04
C ARG A 417 -24.18 0.03 2.43
N PRO A 418 -24.56 -1.28 2.54
CA PRO A 418 -25.86 -1.78 2.05
C PRO A 418 -27.07 -1.11 2.68
#